data_5d1bb68842d0581617ed2c97a61f64be
#
_entry.id   5d1bb68842d0581617ed2c97a61f64be
#
_cell.length_a   1.000
_cell.length_b   1.000
_cell.length_c   1.000
_cell.angle_alpha   90.00
_cell.angle_beta   90.00
_cell.angle_gamma   90.00
#
_symmetry.space_group_name_H-M   'P 1'
#
loop_
_entity.id
_entity.type
_entity.pdbx_description
1 polymer ?
#
loop_
_entity_poly.entity_id
_entity_poly.type
_entity_poly.pdbx_seq_one_letter_code
_entity_poly.pdbx_strand_id
1 'polypeptide(L)'
;MGEVLRNTAWFLFFSSITAYGAFLLLDGVVNAQTKQEARTIVVRDFLDRNVHNLSGMVVVPSVCHELIAYTKQLDPENYLLAFETWEDPSRTCAQNPVSRAFHLTLFAPAAGIAFQGMFNDRPIPLEVIKASKR
;
A
#
# COMPACT_ATOMS: atom_id res chain seq x y z
N MET A 1 -51.59 17.03 -27.74
CA MET A 1 -50.15 17.27 -27.71
C MET A 1 -49.56 17.54 -26.30
N GLY A 2 -50.27 18.21 -25.38
CA GLY A 2 -49.79 18.51 -24.04
C GLY A 2 -49.50 17.29 -23.12
N GLU A 3 -50.30 16.24 -23.20
CA GLU A 3 -50.11 15.06 -22.35
C GLU A 3 -48.87 14.23 -22.73
N VAL A 4 -48.58 14.10 -24.00
CA VAL A 4 -47.36 13.39 -24.47
C VAL A 4 -46.11 14.12 -24.02
N LEU A 5 -46.10 15.46 -24.13
CA LEU A 5 -44.96 16.27 -23.70
C LEU A 5 -44.73 16.16 -22.18
N ARG A 6 -45.81 16.16 -21.40
CA ARG A 6 -45.74 16.01 -19.95
C ARG A 6 -45.24 14.67 -19.52
N ASN A 7 -45.67 13.59 -20.17
CA ASN A 7 -45.22 12.23 -19.84
C ASN A 7 -43.75 11.99 -20.24
N THR A 8 -43.31 12.52 -21.39
CA THR A 8 -41.90 12.47 -21.79
C THR A 8 -41.01 13.25 -20.83
N ALA A 9 -41.43 14.44 -20.38
CA ALA A 9 -40.65 15.21 -19.41
C ALA A 9 -40.49 14.47 -18.07
N TRP A 10 -41.56 13.87 -17.58
CA TRP A 10 -41.49 13.04 -16.36
C TRP A 10 -40.58 11.82 -16.52
N PHE A 11 -40.65 11.14 -17.66
CA PHE A 11 -39.80 9.98 -17.93
C PHE A 11 -38.30 10.35 -17.96
N LEU A 12 -37.95 11.46 -18.63
CA LEU A 12 -36.59 11.97 -18.65
C LEU A 12 -36.08 12.39 -17.26
N PHE A 13 -36.95 12.99 -16.44
CA PHE A 13 -36.61 13.40 -15.10
C PHE A 13 -36.29 12.19 -14.21
N PHE A 14 -37.15 11.17 -14.20
CA PHE A 14 -36.91 9.95 -13.40
C PHE A 14 -35.71 9.15 -13.91
N SER A 15 -35.51 9.09 -15.23
CA SER A 15 -34.35 8.41 -15.82
C SER A 15 -33.04 9.09 -15.41
N SER A 16 -33.00 10.42 -15.34
CA SER A 16 -31.83 11.17 -14.88
C SER A 16 -31.52 10.95 -13.41
N ILE A 17 -32.54 10.90 -12.55
CA ILE A 17 -32.37 10.63 -11.11
C ILE A 17 -31.84 9.24 -10.88
N THR A 18 -32.39 8.23 -11.59
CA THR A 18 -31.91 6.85 -11.45
C THR A 18 -30.49 6.65 -11.96
N ALA A 19 -30.13 7.29 -13.08
CA ALA A 19 -28.78 7.26 -13.62
C ALA A 19 -27.77 7.91 -12.66
N TYR A 20 -28.12 9.06 -12.08
CA TYR A 20 -27.29 9.76 -11.11
C TYR A 20 -27.13 8.97 -9.81
N GLY A 21 -28.21 8.35 -9.31
CA GLY A 21 -28.17 7.47 -8.14
C GLY A 21 -27.28 6.24 -8.35
N ALA A 22 -27.38 5.60 -9.52
CA ALA A 22 -26.52 4.48 -9.89
C ALA A 22 -25.04 4.89 -9.99
N PHE A 23 -24.76 6.07 -10.54
CA PHE A 23 -23.41 6.60 -10.61
C PHE A 23 -22.80 6.84 -9.22
N LEU A 24 -23.56 7.44 -8.29
CA LEU A 24 -23.08 7.65 -6.91
C LEU A 24 -22.82 6.33 -6.16
N LEU A 25 -23.65 5.31 -6.40
CA LEU A 25 -23.43 3.99 -5.81
C LEU A 25 -22.18 3.31 -6.36
N LEU A 26 -21.94 3.39 -7.66
CA LEU A 26 -20.73 2.85 -8.29
C LEU A 26 -19.46 3.57 -7.82
N ASP A 27 -19.51 4.90 -7.74
CA ASP A 27 -18.39 5.70 -7.25
C ASP A 27 -18.08 5.41 -5.77
N GLY A 28 -19.12 5.24 -4.96
CA GLY A 28 -18.99 4.83 -3.56
C GLY A 28 -18.37 3.44 -3.38
N VAL A 29 -18.72 2.46 -4.23
CA VAL A 29 -18.17 1.10 -4.19
C VAL A 29 -16.71 1.09 -4.65
N VAL A 30 -16.39 1.81 -5.73
CA VAL A 30 -15.01 1.90 -6.24
C VAL A 30 -14.11 2.57 -5.20
N ASN A 31 -14.55 3.66 -4.59
CA ASN A 31 -13.78 4.36 -3.54
C ASN A 31 -13.66 3.55 -2.23
N ALA A 32 -14.64 2.71 -1.90
CA ALA A 32 -14.55 1.83 -0.73
C ALA A 32 -13.51 0.70 -0.93
N GLN A 33 -13.36 0.20 -2.16
CA GLN A 33 -12.34 -0.82 -2.47
C GLN A 33 -10.92 -0.25 -2.51
N THR A 34 -10.75 1.04 -2.79
CA THR A 34 -9.43 1.69 -2.79
C THR A 34 -8.99 2.16 -1.40
N LYS A 35 -9.88 2.17 -0.42
CA LYS A 35 -9.55 2.38 0.99
C LYS A 35 -9.04 1.10 1.67
N GLN A 36 -8.20 0.34 0.99
CA GLN A 36 -7.28 -0.54 1.66
C GLN A 36 -6.33 0.40 2.41
N GLU A 37 -6.50 0.49 3.73
CA GLU A 37 -5.66 1.31 4.60
C GLU A 37 -4.22 1.13 4.15
N ALA A 38 -3.64 2.20 3.63
CA ALA A 38 -2.24 2.23 3.27
C ALA A 38 -1.47 2.07 4.59
N ARG A 39 -1.23 0.81 4.96
CA ARG A 39 -0.50 0.46 6.19
C ARG A 39 0.88 1.04 6.05
N THR A 40 1.14 2.12 6.77
CA THR A 40 2.47 2.72 6.86
C THR A 40 3.42 1.70 7.50
N ILE A 41 4.51 1.40 6.81
CA ILE A 41 5.57 0.57 7.39
C ILE A 41 6.55 1.49 8.11
N VAL A 42 6.72 1.23 9.40
CA VAL A 42 7.71 1.94 10.22
C VAL A 42 9.06 1.22 10.09
N VAL A 43 10.05 1.95 9.60
CA VAL A 43 11.42 1.48 9.40
C VAL A 43 12.33 2.20 10.38
N ARG A 44 13.05 1.46 11.20
CA ARG A 44 14.11 2.01 12.04
C ARG A 44 15.42 1.97 11.28
N ASP A 45 16.02 3.12 11.05
CA ASP A 45 17.32 3.27 10.41
C ASP A 45 18.38 3.54 11.48
N PHE A 46 19.22 2.55 11.71
CA PHE A 46 20.39 2.68 12.55
C PHE A 46 21.63 2.91 11.66
N LEU A 47 22.12 4.13 11.70
CA LEU A 47 23.29 4.55 10.92
C LEU A 47 24.58 4.29 11.69
N ASP A 48 25.50 3.52 11.10
CA ASP A 48 26.87 3.35 11.56
C ASP A 48 27.83 3.72 10.41
N ARG A 49 28.41 4.92 10.48
CA ARG A 49 29.21 5.55 9.41
C ARG A 49 28.37 5.73 8.13
N ASN A 50 28.64 4.93 7.07
CA ASN A 50 27.89 4.92 5.80
C ASN A 50 27.12 3.61 5.62
N VAL A 51 26.76 2.95 6.71
CA VAL A 51 25.99 1.71 6.71
C VAL A 51 24.65 1.98 7.41
N HIS A 52 23.58 1.90 6.65
CA HIS A 52 22.22 1.95 7.17
C HIS A 52 21.75 0.54 7.51
N ASN A 53 21.46 0.31 8.77
CA ASN A 53 20.84 -0.94 9.24
C ASN A 53 19.36 -0.68 9.44
N LEU A 54 18.58 -1.10 8.44
CA LEU A 54 17.15 -0.89 8.37
C LEU A 54 16.44 -2.09 9.00
N SER A 55 15.53 -1.84 9.92
CA SER A 55 14.77 -2.89 10.58
C SER A 55 13.34 -2.45 10.85
N GLY A 56 12.43 -3.41 10.93
CA GLY A 56 11.03 -3.13 11.18
C GLY A 56 10.17 -4.38 11.14
N MET A 57 8.86 -4.17 11.08
CA MET A 57 7.88 -5.23 10.98
C MET A 57 6.90 -4.95 9.84
N VAL A 58 6.57 -5.99 9.11
CA VAL A 58 5.56 -5.98 8.05
C VAL A 58 4.47 -6.99 8.38
N VAL A 59 3.21 -6.59 8.25
CA VAL A 59 2.08 -7.47 8.44
C VAL A 59 1.82 -8.24 7.15
N VAL A 60 1.90 -9.56 7.22
CA VAL A 60 1.61 -10.48 6.12
C VAL A 60 0.26 -11.18 6.34
N PRO A 61 -0.41 -11.68 5.28
CA PRO A 61 -1.78 -12.19 5.38
C PRO A 61 -1.95 -13.41 6.28
N SER A 62 -0.94 -14.27 6.40
CA SER A 62 -1.01 -15.48 7.21
C SER A 62 0.37 -15.95 7.69
N VAL A 63 0.39 -16.92 8.58
CA VAL A 63 1.62 -17.56 9.06
C VAL A 63 2.38 -18.33 7.96
N CYS A 64 1.72 -18.70 6.87
CA CYS A 64 2.32 -19.37 5.73
C CYS A 64 2.97 -18.42 4.72
N HIS A 65 2.78 -17.12 4.88
CA HIS A 65 3.47 -16.15 4.05
C HIS A 65 4.88 -15.91 4.60
N GLU A 66 5.85 -16.12 3.75
CA GLU A 66 7.23 -15.69 3.98
C GLU A 66 7.39 -14.26 3.47
N LEU A 67 8.18 -13.46 4.19
CA LEU A 67 8.51 -12.09 3.82
C LEU A 67 9.90 -12.07 3.22
N ILE A 68 10.00 -11.57 1.99
CA ILE A 68 11.24 -11.24 1.32
C ILE A 68 11.37 -9.73 1.34
N ALA A 69 12.46 -9.21 1.89
CA ALA A 69 12.74 -7.79 1.91
C ALA A 69 14.10 -7.53 1.25
N TYR A 70 14.15 -6.52 0.40
CA TYR A 70 15.39 -6.11 -0.27
C TYR A 70 15.42 -4.62 -0.57
N THR A 71 16.61 -4.11 -0.85
CA THR A 71 16.82 -2.72 -1.25
C THR A 71 17.26 -2.66 -2.70
N LYS A 72 16.79 -1.65 -3.44
CA LYS A 72 17.21 -1.33 -4.79
C LYS A 72 17.52 0.15 -4.88
N GLN A 73 18.69 0.50 -5.40
CA GLN A 73 19.00 1.88 -5.71
C GLN A 73 18.25 2.30 -6.98
N LEU A 74 17.49 3.37 -6.90
CA LEU A 74 16.80 3.98 -8.04
C LEU A 74 17.67 5.03 -8.70
N ASP A 75 18.31 5.86 -7.87
CA ASP A 75 19.28 6.88 -8.26
C ASP A 75 20.26 7.13 -7.09
N PRO A 76 21.25 8.03 -7.19
CA PRO A 76 22.24 8.23 -6.13
C PRO A 76 21.68 8.64 -4.77
N GLU A 77 20.49 9.24 -4.73
CA GLU A 77 19.85 9.75 -3.51
C GLU A 77 18.60 8.97 -3.12
N ASN A 78 18.01 8.16 -4.03
CA ASN A 78 16.76 7.46 -3.80
C ASN A 78 16.92 5.94 -3.79
N TYR A 79 16.42 5.32 -2.74
CA TYR A 79 16.45 3.88 -2.54
C TYR A 79 15.04 3.34 -2.37
N LEU A 80 14.77 2.24 -3.04
CA LEU A 80 13.54 1.47 -2.90
C LEU A 80 13.72 0.41 -1.83
N LEU A 81 12.81 0.37 -0.86
CA LEU A 81 12.63 -0.72 0.09
C LEU A 81 11.47 -1.58 -0.41
N ALA A 82 11.79 -2.72 -0.97
CA ALA A 82 10.79 -3.63 -1.51
C ALA A 82 10.53 -4.78 -0.54
N PHE A 83 9.25 -5.10 -0.38
CA PHE A 83 8.74 -6.17 0.45
C PHE A 83 7.84 -7.05 -0.42
N GLU A 84 8.15 -8.32 -0.50
CA GLU A 84 7.37 -9.30 -1.24
C GLU A 84 6.95 -10.42 -0.31
N THR A 85 5.77 -10.94 -0.53
CA THR A 85 5.29 -12.12 0.20
C THR A 85 5.15 -13.29 -0.74
N TRP A 86 5.61 -14.45 -0.28
CA TRP A 86 5.46 -15.71 -0.98
C TRP A 86 4.72 -16.70 -0.08
N GLU A 87 3.75 -17.39 -0.63
CA GLU A 87 3.00 -18.45 0.05
C GLU A 87 3.27 -19.77 -0.62
N ASP A 88 3.58 -20.80 0.16
CA ASP A 88 3.75 -22.16 -0.33
C ASP A 88 2.37 -22.71 -0.77
N PRO A 89 2.17 -22.97 -2.07
CA PRO A 89 0.86 -23.41 -2.59
C PRO A 89 0.45 -24.81 -2.09
N SER A 90 1.39 -25.57 -1.50
CA SER A 90 1.12 -26.90 -0.92
C SER A 90 0.51 -26.82 0.48
N ARG A 91 0.51 -25.65 1.12
CA ARG A 91 0.01 -25.42 2.47
C ARG A 91 -1.33 -24.70 2.47
N THR A 92 -2.26 -25.20 3.25
CA THR A 92 -3.52 -24.50 3.51
C THR A 92 -3.43 -23.84 4.89
N CYS A 93 -3.47 -22.51 4.91
CA CYS A 93 -3.37 -21.74 6.15
C CYS A 93 -4.59 -20.89 6.38
N ALA A 94 -4.93 -20.70 7.66
CA ALA A 94 -5.92 -19.71 8.06
C ALA A 94 -5.40 -18.31 7.71
N GLN A 95 -6.28 -17.47 7.15
CA GLN A 95 -5.98 -16.09 6.75
C GLN A 95 -5.98 -15.16 7.97
N ASN A 96 -5.06 -15.42 8.91
CA ASN A 96 -4.86 -14.58 10.09
C ASN A 96 -3.60 -13.75 9.92
N PRO A 97 -3.71 -12.41 9.83
CA PRO A 97 -2.55 -11.54 9.66
C PRO A 97 -1.53 -11.69 10.79
N VAL A 98 -0.26 -11.80 10.42
CA VAL A 98 0.86 -11.90 11.36
C VAL A 98 1.95 -10.89 11.02
N SER A 99 2.70 -10.44 12.03
CA SER A 99 3.84 -9.54 11.84
C SER A 99 5.10 -10.35 11.56
N ARG A 100 5.84 -9.99 10.51
CA ARG A 100 7.15 -10.53 10.17
C ARG A 100 8.20 -9.44 10.33
N ALA A 101 9.27 -9.74 11.06
CA ALA A 101 10.40 -8.83 11.17
C ALA A 101 11.26 -8.90 9.91
N PHE A 102 11.84 -7.75 9.56
CA PHE A 102 12.88 -7.67 8.52
C PHE A 102 14.11 -6.96 9.05
N HIS A 103 15.24 -7.27 8.45
CA HIS A 103 16.50 -6.60 8.67
C HIS A 103 17.25 -6.49 7.35
N LEU A 104 17.67 -5.27 7.00
CA LEU A 104 18.38 -4.98 5.76
C LEU A 104 19.60 -4.13 6.06
N THR A 105 20.69 -4.35 5.33
CA THR A 105 21.88 -3.53 5.41
C THR A 105 22.09 -2.84 4.08
N LEU A 106 22.20 -1.51 4.12
CA LEU A 106 22.41 -0.69 2.94
C LEU A 106 23.68 0.16 3.11
N PHE A 107 24.55 0.12 2.10
CA PHE A 107 25.71 1.00 2.01
C PHE A 107 25.34 2.25 1.21
N ALA A 108 25.17 3.36 1.90
CA ALA A 108 24.76 4.62 1.30
C ALA A 108 25.32 5.81 2.10
N PRO A 109 25.34 7.02 1.52
CA PRO A 109 25.74 8.22 2.25
C PRO A 109 24.90 8.43 3.51
N ALA A 110 25.52 8.91 4.59
CA ALA A 110 24.87 9.13 5.87
C ALA A 110 23.74 10.17 5.85
N ALA A 111 23.72 11.04 4.85
CA ALA A 111 22.72 12.08 4.67
C ALA A 111 22.38 12.28 3.18
N GLY A 112 21.23 12.91 2.92
CA GLY A 112 20.79 13.24 1.56
C GLY A 112 20.13 12.08 0.83
N ILE A 113 19.80 10.98 1.52
CA ILE A 113 19.08 9.85 0.91
C ILE A 113 17.62 9.84 1.32
N ALA A 114 16.77 9.37 0.39
CA ALA A 114 15.35 9.17 0.60
C ALA A 114 14.97 7.70 0.32
N PHE A 115 13.98 7.22 1.07
CA PHE A 115 13.47 5.87 0.92
C PHE A 115 12.05 5.88 0.38
N GLN A 116 11.78 5.03 -0.60
CA GLN A 116 10.45 4.75 -1.13
C GLN A 116 10.06 3.31 -0.77
N GLY A 117 8.80 3.08 -0.44
CA GLY A 117 8.30 1.75 -0.09
C GLY A 117 7.52 1.11 -1.21
N MET A 118 7.71 -0.19 -1.36
CA MET A 118 6.90 -1.03 -2.25
C MET A 118 6.55 -2.34 -1.54
N PHE A 119 5.31 -2.78 -1.66
CA PHE A 119 4.83 -4.07 -1.14
C PHE A 119 4.05 -4.80 -2.22
N ASN A 120 4.54 -5.97 -2.65
CA ASN A 120 3.98 -6.76 -3.75
C ASN A 120 3.66 -5.89 -4.98
N ASP A 121 4.66 -5.16 -5.47
CA ASP A 121 4.60 -4.24 -6.63
C ASP A 121 3.64 -3.03 -6.47
N ARG A 122 3.21 -2.74 -5.25
CA ARG A 122 2.38 -1.56 -4.96
C ARG A 122 3.14 -0.58 -4.07
N PRO A 123 3.10 0.72 -4.39
CA PRO A 123 3.72 1.73 -3.54
C PRO A 123 3.01 1.80 -2.19
N ILE A 124 3.80 1.88 -1.13
CA ILE A 124 3.32 2.02 0.25
C ILE A 124 4.02 3.16 0.96
N PRO A 125 3.35 3.85 1.87
CA PRO A 125 3.99 4.86 2.70
C PRO A 125 4.97 4.22 3.67
N LEU A 126 6.16 4.82 3.77
CA LEU A 126 7.18 4.48 4.76
C LEU A 126 7.33 5.62 5.75
N GLU A 127 7.47 5.28 7.02
CA GLU A 127 7.92 6.18 8.07
C GLU A 127 9.31 5.72 8.53
N VAL A 128 10.34 6.48 8.18
CA VAL A 128 11.73 6.15 8.55
C VAL A 128 12.12 6.91 9.80
N ILE A 129 12.37 6.18 10.89
CA ILE A 129 12.79 6.71 12.18
C ILE A 129 14.29 6.48 12.33
N LYS A 130 15.05 7.57 12.43
CA LYS A 130 16.49 7.49 12.71
C LYS A 130 16.71 7.05 14.16
N ALA A 131 17.32 5.88 14.33
CA ALA A 131 17.68 5.36 15.65
C ALA A 131 19.11 5.74 15.99
N SER A 132 19.30 6.36 17.16
CA SER A 132 20.64 6.64 17.70
C SER A 132 21.10 5.50 18.60
N LYS A 133 22.40 5.18 18.53
CA LYS A 133 23.01 4.28 19.51
C LYS A 133 22.98 4.98 20.88
N ARG A 134 22.33 4.35 21.85
CA ARG A 134 22.50 4.71 23.26
C ARG A 134 23.82 4.18 23.78
#